data_753ffc4950c18f95a7f8fefb55ccec1f
#
_entry.id   753ffc4950c18f95a7f8fefb55ccec1f
#
_cell.length_a   1.000
_cell.length_b   1.000
_cell.length_c   1.000
_cell.angle_alpha   90.00
_cell.angle_beta   90.00
_cell.angle_gamma   90.00
#
_symmetry.space_group_name_H-M   'P 1'
#
loop_
_entity.id
_entity.type
_entity.pdbx_description
1 polymer ?
#
loop_
_entity_poly.entity_id
_entity_poly.type
_entity_poly.pdbx_seq_one_letter_code
_entity_poly.pdbx_strand_id
1 'polypeptide(L)'
;EIGVRLVGSEMCIRDRFKVDPDFVFIRYGEVLLTYAEAKIEANDIDQSVLDAINQVRARAYKKDYAAATGYPKVTTQDRDKLRQIVRIERRMELAFEGSIRYMDIIRWKLAEKVLNLPNYGLLDKDELINKVVNKNKWFFPYTPEIDEDGIADFTPMYNEGLIKIIVQRNFDTAKNYLWPIPSQEIITNPNLGQNDNY
;
A
#
# COMPACT_ATOMS: atom_id res chain seq x y z
N GLU A 1 -9.51 -6.02 29.37
CA GLU A 1 -8.13 -5.97 28.84
C GLU A 1 -8.14 -6.74 27.53
N ILE A 2 -8.36 -6.04 26.44
CA ILE A 2 -8.01 -6.58 25.14
C ILE A 2 -6.49 -6.48 25.11
N GLY A 3 -5.84 -7.58 25.43
CA GLY A 3 -4.42 -7.69 25.16
C GLY A 3 -4.21 -7.27 23.72
N VAL A 4 -3.34 -6.29 23.50
CA VAL A 4 -2.88 -5.90 22.17
C VAL A 4 -2.11 -7.10 21.60
N ARG A 5 -2.84 -8.12 21.26
CA ARG A 5 -2.35 -9.15 20.35
C ARG A 5 -2.45 -8.52 18.97
N LEU A 6 -1.38 -7.88 18.60
CA LEU A 6 -1.10 -7.69 17.20
C LEU A 6 -1.26 -9.05 16.55
N VAL A 7 -2.37 -9.21 15.84
CA VAL A 7 -2.54 -10.31 14.91
C VAL A 7 -1.31 -10.24 14.03
N GLY A 8 -0.34 -11.06 14.26
CA GLY A 8 0.80 -11.12 13.39
C GLY A 8 2.12 -11.55 13.98
N SER A 9 2.62 -11.04 15.08
CA SER A 9 3.99 -11.37 15.44
C SER A 9 4.12 -12.59 16.36
N GLU A 10 3.37 -12.66 17.42
CA GLU A 10 3.47 -13.84 18.31
C GLU A 10 2.60 -15.01 17.83
N MET A 11 1.41 -14.74 17.30
CA MET A 11 0.54 -15.78 16.80
C MET A 11 1.14 -16.46 15.56
N CYS A 12 1.71 -15.71 14.62
CA CYS A 12 2.35 -16.28 13.43
C CYS A 12 3.66 -17.00 13.74
N ILE A 13 4.37 -16.65 14.82
CA ILE A 13 5.64 -17.30 15.18
C ILE A 13 5.41 -18.51 16.09
N ARG A 14 4.55 -18.41 17.10
CA ARG A 14 4.29 -19.51 18.03
C ARG A 14 3.36 -20.58 17.50
N ASP A 15 2.35 -20.18 16.73
CA ASP A 15 1.29 -21.09 16.28
C ASP A 15 1.46 -21.55 14.83
N ARG A 16 2.50 -21.10 14.13
CA ARG A 16 2.79 -21.48 12.74
C ARG A 16 2.74 -22.99 12.48
N PHE A 17 3.04 -23.80 13.50
CA PHE A 17 3.02 -25.25 13.42
C PHE A 17 1.90 -25.92 14.20
N LYS A 18 1.01 -25.13 14.82
CA LYS A 18 -0.05 -25.66 15.69
C LYS A 18 -1.47 -25.27 15.26
N VAL A 19 -1.58 -24.23 14.46
CA VAL A 19 -2.86 -23.73 13.94
C VAL A 19 -2.69 -23.60 12.43
N ASP A 20 -3.65 -24.13 11.70
CA ASP A 20 -3.77 -23.91 10.26
C ASP A 20 -4.62 -22.63 10.08
N PRO A 21 -4.00 -21.44 9.96
CA PRO A 21 -4.77 -20.21 9.84
C PRO A 21 -5.46 -20.19 8.48
N ASP A 22 -6.75 -19.91 8.49
CA ASP A 22 -7.51 -19.70 7.27
C ASP A 22 -6.88 -18.58 6.44
N PHE A 23 -6.65 -18.84 5.16
CA PHE A 23 -6.19 -17.82 4.25
C PHE A 23 -7.38 -16.96 3.82
N VAL A 24 -7.36 -15.69 4.18
CA VAL A 24 -8.40 -14.73 3.81
C VAL A 24 -8.12 -14.25 2.38
N PHE A 25 -8.95 -14.67 1.43
CA PHE A 25 -8.87 -14.23 0.03
C PHE A 25 -9.40 -12.82 -0.17
N ILE A 26 -10.54 -12.50 0.44
CA ILE A 26 -11.21 -11.20 0.34
C ILE A 26 -11.85 -10.91 1.70
N ARG A 27 -11.74 -9.67 2.16
CA ARG A 27 -12.40 -9.21 3.37
C ARG A 27 -13.30 -8.00 3.11
N TYR A 28 -14.24 -7.76 4.01
CA TYR A 28 -15.27 -6.74 3.82
C TYR A 28 -14.71 -5.33 3.59
N GLY A 29 -13.61 -4.96 4.23
CA GLY A 29 -12.93 -3.67 3.99
C GLY A 29 -12.47 -3.49 2.54
N GLU A 30 -11.97 -4.57 1.91
CA GLU A 30 -11.60 -4.54 0.49
C GLU A 30 -12.84 -4.37 -0.41
N VAL A 31 -13.94 -5.05 -0.10
CA VAL A 31 -15.21 -4.91 -0.85
C VAL A 31 -15.72 -3.47 -0.80
N LEU A 32 -15.73 -2.85 0.39
CA LEU A 32 -16.15 -1.46 0.57
C LEU A 32 -15.29 -0.48 -0.24
N LEU A 33 -13.97 -0.64 -0.19
CA LEU A 33 -13.06 0.24 -0.92
C LEU A 33 -13.11 0.01 -2.43
N THR A 34 -13.31 -1.23 -2.88
CA THR A 34 -13.51 -1.55 -4.30
C THR A 34 -14.83 -0.96 -4.82
N TYR A 35 -15.90 -1.05 -4.03
CA TYR A 35 -17.17 -0.42 -4.36
C TYR A 35 -17.04 1.11 -4.48
N ALA A 36 -16.40 1.74 -3.49
CA ALA A 36 -16.19 3.18 -3.51
C ALA A 36 -15.37 3.60 -4.73
N GLU A 37 -14.27 2.90 -5.03
CA GLU A 37 -13.44 3.18 -6.20
C GLU A 37 -14.21 3.05 -7.50
N ALA A 38 -14.97 1.96 -7.68
CA ALA A 38 -15.76 1.73 -8.89
C ALA A 38 -16.76 2.86 -9.15
N LYS A 39 -17.48 3.32 -8.13
CA LYS A 39 -18.42 4.44 -8.24
C LYS A 39 -17.72 5.77 -8.53
N ILE A 40 -16.57 6.03 -7.91
CA ILE A 40 -15.77 7.24 -8.18
C ILE A 40 -15.30 7.24 -9.64
N GLU A 41 -14.79 6.12 -10.14
CA GLU A 41 -14.34 6.04 -11.54
C GLU A 41 -15.50 6.14 -12.54
N ALA A 42 -16.66 5.59 -12.21
CA ALA A 42 -17.88 5.75 -12.99
C ALA A 42 -18.50 7.17 -12.93
N ASN A 43 -17.95 8.05 -12.09
CA ASN A 43 -18.50 9.39 -11.77
C ASN A 43 -19.93 9.33 -11.24
N ASP A 44 -20.27 8.26 -10.50
CA ASP A 44 -21.55 8.04 -9.82
C ASP A 44 -21.36 8.25 -8.30
N ILE A 45 -21.08 9.51 -7.92
CA ILE A 45 -20.72 9.86 -6.56
C ILE A 45 -21.97 10.24 -5.77
N ASP A 46 -22.30 9.43 -4.78
CA ASP A 46 -23.39 9.66 -3.85
C ASP A 46 -22.95 9.38 -2.39
N GLN A 47 -23.88 9.47 -1.46
CA GLN A 47 -23.60 9.26 -0.04
C GLN A 47 -23.03 7.84 0.24
N SER A 48 -23.40 6.84 -0.55
CA SER A 48 -22.92 5.46 -0.34
C SER A 48 -21.41 5.29 -0.54
N VAL A 49 -20.80 6.12 -1.41
CA VAL A 49 -19.34 6.18 -1.59
C VAL A 49 -18.67 6.67 -0.32
N LEU A 50 -19.19 7.75 0.25
CA LEU A 50 -18.67 8.33 1.50
C LEU A 50 -18.85 7.35 2.66
N ASP A 51 -20.00 6.68 2.71
CA ASP A 51 -20.32 5.71 3.74
C ASP A 51 -19.38 4.52 3.69
N ALA A 52 -19.06 4.01 2.51
CA ALA A 52 -18.13 2.89 2.35
C ALA A 52 -16.73 3.24 2.87
N ILE A 53 -16.20 4.40 2.50
CA ILE A 53 -14.88 4.85 2.97
C ILE A 53 -14.91 5.11 4.48
N ASN A 54 -15.95 5.79 4.97
CA ASN A 54 -16.07 6.15 6.37
C ASN A 54 -16.27 4.94 7.29
N GLN A 55 -16.87 3.85 6.83
CA GLN A 55 -16.96 2.60 7.59
C GLN A 55 -15.57 2.02 7.84
N VAL A 56 -14.70 2.01 6.83
CA VAL A 56 -13.30 1.54 6.97
C VAL A 56 -12.55 2.43 7.97
N ARG A 57 -12.66 3.74 7.86
CA ARG A 57 -12.03 4.69 8.79
C ARG A 57 -12.52 4.53 10.21
N ALA A 58 -13.84 4.49 10.41
CA ALA A 58 -14.43 4.33 11.74
C ALA A 58 -13.90 3.07 12.44
N ARG A 59 -13.84 1.94 11.72
CA ARG A 59 -13.25 0.69 12.23
C ARG A 59 -11.79 0.89 12.65
N ALA A 60 -10.97 1.52 11.82
CA ALA A 60 -9.55 1.77 12.12
C ALA A 60 -9.37 2.61 13.38
N TYR A 61 -10.25 3.58 13.60
CA TYR A 61 -10.26 4.42 14.80
C TYR A 61 -11.03 3.81 15.98
N LYS A 62 -11.54 2.58 15.85
CA LYS A 62 -12.37 1.91 16.88
C LYS A 62 -13.58 2.76 17.30
N LYS A 63 -14.22 3.38 16.33
CA LYS A 63 -15.41 4.22 16.51
C LYS A 63 -16.60 3.59 15.82
N ASP A 64 -17.80 3.91 16.33
CA ASP A 64 -19.02 3.62 15.61
C ASP A 64 -19.04 4.49 14.33
N TYR A 65 -19.44 3.90 13.23
CA TYR A 65 -19.62 4.60 11.95
C TYR A 65 -20.60 5.78 12.06
N ALA A 66 -21.68 5.60 12.85
CA ALA A 66 -22.68 6.63 13.09
C ALA A 66 -22.15 7.78 13.99
N ALA A 67 -21.01 7.61 14.66
CA ALA A 67 -20.46 8.63 15.53
C ALA A 67 -20.21 9.95 14.76
N ALA A 68 -20.65 11.05 15.31
CA ALA A 68 -20.45 12.38 14.70
C ALA A 68 -18.99 12.82 14.70
N THR A 69 -18.20 12.37 15.68
CA THR A 69 -16.81 12.76 15.89
C THR A 69 -15.96 11.58 16.30
N GLY A 70 -14.65 11.78 16.33
CA GLY A 70 -13.70 10.77 16.83
C GLY A 70 -12.93 10.01 15.77
N TYR A 71 -13.20 10.29 14.49
CA TYR A 71 -12.38 9.86 13.36
C TYR A 71 -12.49 10.88 12.21
N PRO A 72 -11.50 10.99 11.31
CA PRO A 72 -11.49 11.93 10.19
C PRO A 72 -12.47 11.47 9.10
N LYS A 73 -13.71 11.97 9.14
CA LYS A 73 -14.72 11.64 8.12
C LYS A 73 -14.39 12.26 6.77
N VAL A 74 -14.62 11.49 5.72
CA VAL A 74 -14.65 11.97 4.35
C VAL A 74 -16.03 12.61 4.10
N THR A 75 -16.03 13.87 3.67
CA THR A 75 -17.24 14.63 3.40
C THR A 75 -17.25 15.26 2.01
N THR A 76 -16.11 15.26 1.32
CA THR A 76 -16.00 15.80 -0.04
C THR A 76 -16.73 14.90 -1.04
N GLN A 77 -17.32 15.52 -2.06
CA GLN A 77 -17.89 14.85 -3.24
C GLN A 77 -17.06 15.14 -4.51
N ASP A 78 -15.92 15.80 -4.35
CA ASP A 78 -15.01 16.06 -5.44
C ASP A 78 -14.37 14.74 -5.90
N ARG A 79 -14.50 14.42 -7.19
CA ARG A 79 -14.06 13.15 -7.78
C ARG A 79 -12.56 12.91 -7.61
N ASP A 80 -11.76 13.92 -7.91
CA ASP A 80 -10.32 13.76 -7.92
C ASP A 80 -9.77 13.60 -6.50
N LYS A 81 -10.33 14.37 -5.56
CA LYS A 81 -10.02 14.19 -4.13
C LYS A 81 -10.47 12.84 -3.61
N LEU A 82 -11.65 12.35 -3.99
CA LEU A 82 -12.12 11.04 -3.59
C LEU A 82 -11.25 9.91 -4.16
N ARG A 83 -10.79 10.06 -5.42
CA ARG A 83 -9.83 9.12 -6.03
C ARG A 83 -8.53 9.06 -5.23
N GLN A 84 -7.95 10.19 -4.84
CA GLN A 84 -6.76 10.23 -3.98
C GLN A 84 -7.03 9.56 -2.64
N ILE A 85 -8.14 9.91 -1.99
CA ILE A 85 -8.52 9.36 -0.70
C ILE A 85 -8.66 7.83 -0.79
N VAL A 86 -9.42 7.29 -1.73
CA VAL A 86 -9.64 5.84 -1.82
C VAL A 86 -8.35 5.06 -2.13
N ARG A 87 -7.46 5.63 -2.93
CA ARG A 87 -6.15 5.03 -3.21
C ARG A 87 -5.27 4.96 -1.96
N ILE A 88 -5.27 6.02 -1.15
CA ILE A 88 -4.56 6.05 0.13
C ILE A 88 -5.20 5.08 1.12
N GLU A 89 -6.54 5.07 1.23
CA GLU A 89 -7.25 4.14 2.12
C GLU A 89 -6.95 2.68 1.75
N ARG A 90 -6.99 2.32 0.47
CA ARG A 90 -6.62 0.97 0.02
C ARG A 90 -5.20 0.61 0.43
N ARG A 91 -4.25 1.52 0.23
CA ARG A 91 -2.84 1.30 0.61
C ARG A 91 -2.68 1.07 2.10
N MET A 92 -3.37 1.84 2.93
CA MET A 92 -3.29 1.73 4.40
C MET A 92 -4.04 0.53 4.94
N GLU A 93 -5.26 0.32 4.47
CA GLU A 93 -6.15 -0.73 4.95
C GLU A 93 -5.68 -2.13 4.55
N LEU A 94 -5.18 -2.28 3.32
CA LEU A 94 -4.78 -3.56 2.73
C LEU A 94 -3.25 -3.78 2.76
N ALA A 95 -2.55 -3.04 3.62
CA ALA A 95 -1.11 -3.17 3.76
C ALA A 95 -0.72 -4.57 4.21
N PHE A 96 0.28 -5.16 3.53
CA PHE A 96 0.80 -6.50 3.77
C PHE A 96 -0.19 -7.66 3.52
N GLU A 97 -1.31 -7.39 2.84
CA GLU A 97 -2.28 -8.40 2.43
C GLU A 97 -2.00 -8.87 1.00
N GLY A 98 -1.20 -9.93 0.87
CA GLY A 98 -0.90 -10.55 -0.42
C GLY A 98 -0.30 -9.59 -1.46
N SER A 99 -0.79 -9.70 -2.70
CA SER A 99 -0.32 -8.90 -3.85
C SER A 99 -1.20 -7.67 -4.14
N ILE A 100 -2.13 -7.31 -3.26
CA ILE A 100 -3.14 -6.26 -3.54
C ILE A 100 -2.48 -4.95 -3.95
N ARG A 101 -1.48 -4.49 -3.20
CA ARG A 101 -0.78 -3.24 -3.53
C ARG A 101 -0.09 -3.30 -4.90
N TYR A 102 0.53 -4.43 -5.25
CA TYR A 102 1.15 -4.60 -6.55
C TYR A 102 0.11 -4.53 -7.67
N MET A 103 -1.01 -5.23 -7.52
CA MET A 103 -2.10 -5.18 -8.48
C MET A 103 -2.69 -3.78 -8.63
N ASP A 104 -2.85 -3.05 -7.53
CA ASP A 104 -3.34 -1.67 -7.53
C ASP A 104 -2.42 -0.74 -8.34
N ILE A 105 -1.10 -0.77 -8.11
CA ILE A 105 -0.18 0.09 -8.86
C ILE A 105 -0.08 -0.27 -10.34
N ILE A 106 -0.25 -1.54 -10.71
CA ILE A 106 -0.29 -1.98 -12.11
C ILE A 106 -1.56 -1.46 -12.79
N ARG A 107 -2.75 -1.71 -12.21
CA ARG A 107 -4.03 -1.32 -12.81
C ARG A 107 -4.24 0.21 -12.85
N TRP A 108 -3.66 0.95 -11.89
CA TRP A 108 -3.67 2.42 -11.88
C TRP A 108 -2.59 3.04 -12.78
N LYS A 109 -1.74 2.24 -13.42
CA LYS A 109 -0.58 2.71 -14.21
C LYS A 109 0.39 3.57 -13.40
N LEU A 110 0.56 3.25 -12.12
CA LEU A 110 1.50 3.92 -11.22
C LEU A 110 2.81 3.16 -11.04
N ALA A 111 2.94 1.97 -11.63
CA ALA A 111 4.09 1.10 -11.41
C ALA A 111 5.41 1.75 -11.86
N GLU A 112 5.41 2.45 -12.98
CA GLU A 112 6.59 3.17 -13.46
C GLU A 112 7.06 4.25 -12.49
N LYS A 113 6.13 4.98 -11.86
CA LYS A 113 6.44 6.00 -10.86
C LYS A 113 6.92 5.37 -9.56
N VAL A 114 6.18 4.39 -9.04
CA VAL A 114 6.44 3.80 -7.71
C VAL A 114 7.65 2.86 -7.72
N LEU A 115 7.81 2.04 -8.78
CA LEU A 115 8.83 1.00 -8.80
C LEU A 115 10.19 1.51 -9.31
N ASN A 116 10.26 2.71 -9.84
CA ASN A 116 11.53 3.38 -10.17
C ASN A 116 12.06 4.26 -9.02
N LEU A 117 11.30 4.42 -7.94
CA LEU A 117 11.79 5.12 -6.75
C LEU A 117 12.74 4.21 -5.95
N PRO A 118 13.77 4.79 -5.30
CA PRO A 118 14.62 4.07 -4.38
C PRO A 118 13.83 3.50 -3.21
N ASN A 119 14.19 2.31 -2.75
CA ASN A 119 13.73 1.80 -1.47
C ASN A 119 14.71 2.23 -0.38
N TYR A 120 14.22 3.01 0.56
CA TYR A 120 14.99 3.47 1.69
C TYR A 120 14.84 2.53 2.89
N GLY A 121 15.84 2.52 3.74
CA GLY A 121 15.84 1.79 4.99
C GLY A 121 16.76 2.41 6.02
N LEU A 122 16.81 1.79 7.20
CA LEU A 122 17.66 2.25 8.28
C LEU A 122 19.14 2.16 7.89
N LEU A 123 19.94 3.05 8.46
CA LEU A 123 21.41 2.98 8.42
C LEU A 123 21.91 1.71 9.10
N ASP A 124 23.11 1.28 8.75
CA ASP A 124 23.79 0.22 9.49
C ASP A 124 24.04 0.65 10.93
N LYS A 125 24.22 -0.32 11.84
CA LYS A 125 24.31 -0.08 13.28
C LYS A 125 25.30 1.04 13.65
N ASP A 126 26.50 0.99 13.12
CA ASP A 126 27.56 1.96 13.46
C ASP A 126 27.25 3.35 12.91
N GLU A 127 26.71 3.41 11.70
CA GLU A 127 26.27 4.67 11.10
C GLU A 127 25.06 5.25 11.85
N LEU A 128 24.09 4.40 12.22
CA LEU A 128 22.92 4.82 12.98
C LEU A 128 23.36 5.44 14.34
N ILE A 129 24.28 4.78 15.04
CA ILE A 129 24.83 5.30 16.30
C ILE A 129 25.53 6.65 16.05
N ASN A 130 26.43 6.73 15.08
CA ASN A 130 27.27 7.91 14.85
C ASN A 130 26.52 9.10 14.25
N LYS A 131 25.60 8.84 13.31
CA LYS A 131 24.90 9.90 12.55
C LYS A 131 23.59 10.34 13.19
N VAL A 132 22.94 9.47 13.97
CA VAL A 132 21.62 9.70 14.53
C VAL A 132 21.67 9.75 16.05
N VAL A 133 22.04 8.64 16.71
CA VAL A 133 21.95 8.51 18.18
C VAL A 133 22.89 9.47 18.89
N ASN A 134 24.19 9.47 18.54
CA ASN A 134 25.19 10.35 19.16
C ASN A 134 24.97 11.84 18.87
N LYS A 135 24.17 12.15 17.86
CA LYS A 135 23.77 13.53 17.53
C LYS A 135 22.42 13.92 18.09
N ASN A 136 21.84 13.06 18.93
CA ASN A 136 20.51 13.24 19.51
C ASN A 136 19.43 13.55 18.45
N LYS A 137 19.52 12.91 17.29
CA LYS A 137 18.55 12.99 16.21
C LYS A 137 17.64 11.77 16.23
N TRP A 138 16.58 11.82 15.45
CA TRP A 138 15.71 10.69 15.16
C TRP A 138 15.79 10.34 13.68
N PHE A 139 15.78 9.06 13.30
CA PHE A 139 15.85 8.63 11.90
C PHE A 139 14.60 9.02 11.10
N PHE A 140 13.51 9.35 11.76
CA PHE A 140 12.24 9.79 11.17
C PHE A 140 11.77 11.08 11.85
N PRO A 141 12.47 12.21 11.66
CA PRO A 141 12.26 13.43 12.44
C PRO A 141 10.99 14.20 12.09
N TYR A 142 10.43 13.96 10.92
CA TYR A 142 9.21 14.64 10.42
C TYR A 142 8.44 13.73 9.48
N THR A 143 7.17 14.06 9.25
CA THR A 143 6.35 13.36 8.24
C THR A 143 6.81 13.78 6.86
N PRO A 144 7.11 12.83 5.95
CA PRO A 144 7.47 13.16 4.57
C PRO A 144 6.28 13.78 3.84
N GLU A 145 6.57 14.55 2.81
CA GLU A 145 5.53 15.00 1.89
C GLU A 145 4.92 13.81 1.16
N ILE A 146 3.61 13.80 1.04
CA ILE A 146 2.84 12.73 0.39
C ILE A 146 2.15 13.35 -0.82
N ASP A 147 2.44 12.80 -2.00
CA ASP A 147 1.83 13.29 -3.23
C ASP A 147 0.37 12.82 -3.42
N GLU A 148 -0.23 13.24 -4.53
CA GLU A 148 -1.62 12.90 -4.89
C GLU A 148 -1.88 11.39 -5.08
N ASP A 149 -0.84 10.60 -5.36
CA ASP A 149 -0.92 9.15 -5.48
C ASP A 149 -0.64 8.42 -4.15
N GLY A 150 -0.46 9.16 -3.07
CA GLY A 150 -0.14 8.64 -1.74
C GLY A 150 1.30 8.15 -1.60
N ILE A 151 2.23 8.67 -2.43
CA ILE A 151 3.65 8.29 -2.38
C ILE A 151 4.39 9.30 -1.53
N ALA A 152 5.12 8.79 -0.53
CA ALA A 152 5.92 9.63 0.37
C ALA A 152 7.31 9.90 -0.22
N ASP A 153 7.75 11.16 -0.16
CA ASP A 153 9.10 11.57 -0.55
C ASP A 153 10.05 11.49 0.65
N PHE A 154 10.96 10.54 0.61
CA PHE A 154 12.00 10.35 1.62
C PHE A 154 13.36 10.97 1.21
N THR A 155 13.42 11.63 0.08
CA THR A 155 14.66 12.26 -0.42
C THR A 155 15.29 13.24 0.57
N PRO A 156 14.53 14.11 1.27
CA PRO A 156 15.10 15.00 2.27
C PRO A 156 15.80 14.25 3.41
N MET A 157 15.18 13.19 3.95
CA MET A 157 15.77 12.37 5.02
C MET A 157 17.03 11.63 4.55
N TYR A 158 17.06 11.19 3.31
CA TYR A 158 18.25 10.60 2.69
C TYR A 158 19.38 11.60 2.55
N ASN A 159 19.09 12.81 2.09
CA ASN A 159 20.08 13.88 1.93
C ASN A 159 20.64 14.35 3.29
N GLU A 160 19.86 14.27 4.35
CA GLU A 160 20.32 14.49 5.73
C GLU A 160 21.17 13.34 6.30
N GLY A 161 21.26 12.22 5.58
CA GLY A 161 22.02 11.05 5.99
C GLY A 161 21.38 10.27 7.13
N LEU A 162 20.05 10.35 7.29
CA LEU A 162 19.29 9.64 8.34
C LEU A 162 18.87 8.24 7.93
N ILE A 163 18.78 8.01 6.62
CA ILE A 163 18.39 6.74 5.99
C ILE A 163 19.32 6.44 4.83
N LYS A 164 19.33 5.20 4.36
CA LYS A 164 20.12 4.78 3.18
C LYS A 164 19.22 4.15 2.12
N ILE A 165 19.70 4.14 0.88
CA ILE A 165 19.08 3.36 -0.20
C ILE A 165 19.47 1.90 -0.01
N ILE A 166 18.47 1.03 0.08
CA ILE A 166 18.67 -0.43 0.16
C ILE A 166 18.62 -1.05 -1.24
N VAL A 167 17.63 -0.67 -2.03
CA VAL A 167 17.41 -1.21 -3.37
C VAL A 167 16.95 -0.10 -4.31
N GLN A 168 17.55 -0.06 -5.48
CA GLN A 168 17.06 0.67 -6.64
C GLN A 168 16.46 -0.33 -7.62
N ARG A 169 15.17 -0.22 -7.86
CA ARG A 169 14.47 -1.04 -8.85
C ARG A 169 14.46 -0.31 -10.19
N ASN A 170 14.22 -1.07 -11.24
CA ASN A 170 13.99 -0.56 -12.59
C ASN A 170 12.74 -1.21 -13.17
N PHE A 171 11.74 -0.39 -13.46
CA PHE A 171 10.50 -0.83 -14.09
C PHE A 171 10.49 -0.31 -15.54
N ASP A 172 10.55 -1.25 -16.49
CA ASP A 172 10.47 -0.94 -17.90
C ASP A 172 9.01 -0.99 -18.36
N THR A 173 8.49 0.17 -18.74
CA THR A 173 7.08 0.32 -19.20
C THR A 173 6.78 -0.45 -20.47
N ALA A 174 7.79 -0.70 -21.30
CA ALA A 174 7.60 -1.42 -22.57
C ALA A 174 7.25 -2.90 -22.38
N LYS A 175 7.61 -3.47 -21.21
CA LYS A 175 7.38 -4.90 -20.93
C LYS A 175 6.78 -5.21 -19.56
N ASN A 176 7.17 -4.52 -18.50
CA ASN A 176 6.88 -4.98 -17.13
C ASN A 176 5.42 -4.83 -16.67
N TYR A 177 4.57 -4.21 -17.47
CA TYR A 177 3.12 -4.23 -17.22
C TYR A 177 2.47 -5.58 -17.53
N LEU A 178 3.08 -6.38 -18.38
CA LEU A 178 2.69 -7.75 -18.65
C LEU A 178 3.78 -8.69 -18.12
N TRP A 179 3.39 -9.88 -17.72
CA TRP A 179 4.35 -10.92 -17.36
C TRP A 179 4.73 -11.72 -18.58
N PRO A 180 5.96 -12.25 -18.69
CA PRO A 180 6.30 -13.15 -19.76
C PRO A 180 5.47 -14.43 -19.69
N ILE A 181 5.04 -14.91 -20.85
CA ILE A 181 4.39 -16.21 -20.94
C ILE A 181 5.47 -17.28 -20.69
N PRO A 182 5.24 -18.26 -19.80
CA PRO A 182 6.22 -19.31 -19.55
C PRO A 182 6.62 -20.03 -20.83
N SER A 183 7.93 -20.24 -21.04
CA SER A 183 8.45 -20.86 -22.27
C SER A 183 7.83 -22.22 -22.56
N GLN A 184 7.49 -22.99 -21.51
CA GLN A 184 6.84 -24.29 -21.66
C GLN A 184 5.46 -24.20 -22.33
N GLU A 185 4.70 -23.13 -22.03
CA GLU A 185 3.39 -22.91 -22.65
C GLU A 185 3.51 -22.59 -24.15
N ILE A 186 4.52 -21.78 -24.51
CA ILE A 186 4.81 -21.45 -25.90
C ILE A 186 5.23 -22.70 -26.70
N ILE A 187 6.06 -23.56 -26.09
CA ILE A 187 6.47 -24.82 -26.73
C ILE A 187 5.29 -25.76 -26.91
N THR A 188 4.38 -25.81 -25.95
CA THR A 188 3.20 -26.70 -26.00
C THR A 188 2.14 -26.21 -27.00
N ASN A 189 2.02 -24.89 -27.14
CA ASN A 189 1.04 -24.29 -28.06
C ASN A 189 1.75 -23.39 -29.10
N PRO A 190 2.03 -23.90 -30.30
CA PRO A 190 2.74 -23.15 -31.34
C PRO A 190 1.99 -21.92 -31.89
N ASN A 191 0.71 -21.75 -31.53
CA ASN A 191 -0.07 -20.55 -31.86
C ASN A 191 0.05 -19.46 -30.82
N LEU A 192 0.76 -19.71 -29.72
CA LEU A 192 0.96 -18.76 -28.64
C LEU A 192 2.29 -18.01 -28.85
N GLY A 193 2.22 -16.72 -29.11
CA GLY A 193 3.39 -15.83 -29.16
C GLY A 193 3.75 -15.30 -27.77
N GLN A 194 5.01 -14.94 -27.58
CA GLN A 194 5.46 -14.24 -26.38
C GLN A 194 4.90 -12.80 -26.35
N ASN A 195 4.71 -12.25 -25.17
CA ASN A 195 4.42 -10.81 -24.99
C ASN A 195 5.58 -9.97 -25.54
N ASP A 196 5.26 -8.76 -25.99
CA ASP A 196 6.24 -7.84 -26.57
C ASP A 196 7.41 -7.58 -25.62
N ASN A 197 8.61 -7.49 -26.19
CA ASN A 197 9.86 -7.20 -25.47
C ASN A 197 10.38 -8.25 -24.48
N TYR A 198 9.88 -9.51 -24.57
CA TYR A 198 10.41 -10.66 -23.82
C TYR A 198 11.12 -11.66 -24.72
#